data_3dcf57f5ce10e54d0fca727de85499f9
#
_entry.id   3dcf57f5ce10e54d0fca727de85499f9
#
_cell.length_a   1.000
_cell.length_b   1.000
_cell.length_c   1.000
_cell.angle_alpha   90.00
_cell.angle_beta   90.00
_cell.angle_gamma   90.00
#
_symmetry.space_group_name_H-M   'P 1'
#
loop_
_entity.id
_entity.type
_entity.pdbx_description
1 polymer ?
#
loop_
_entity_poly.entity_id
_entity_poly.type
_entity_poly.pdbx_seq_one_letter_code
_entity_poly.pdbx_strand_id
1 'polypeptide(L)'
;MKKAVFVYSPDQLQYKFSDTHPFNHKRLTLTMDLLRNIGGLSDDDIVPARIATDEEIALAHDPQYIEIVKRAGHGELTPQQGEPYGIGTEDTPMFPNMHEASALLVGGTLQAVDYVMEGKAQHALNLGGGLHHGFRGRASGFCIYNDSSVAIKYIQE
;
A
#
# COMPACT_ATOMS: atom_id res chain seq x y z
N MET A 1 -4.64 -19.66 -17.09
CA MET A 1 -5.16 -18.37 -16.58
C MET A 1 -6.09 -18.63 -15.40
N LYS A 2 -5.80 -18.06 -14.24
CA LYS A 2 -6.68 -18.16 -13.06
C LYS A 2 -7.93 -17.28 -13.24
N LYS A 3 -9.05 -17.66 -12.63
CA LYS A 3 -10.25 -16.82 -12.63
C LYS A 3 -10.04 -15.56 -11.80
N ALA A 4 -9.46 -15.72 -10.61
CA ALA A 4 -9.14 -14.61 -9.71
C ALA A 4 -7.89 -14.93 -8.89
N VAL A 5 -7.16 -13.89 -8.48
CA VAL A 5 -6.07 -13.97 -7.50
C VAL A 5 -6.27 -12.92 -6.43
N PHE A 6 -5.80 -13.26 -5.22
CA PHE A 6 -5.80 -12.39 -4.06
C PHE A 6 -4.35 -12.06 -3.70
N VAL A 7 -3.96 -10.79 -3.89
CA VAL A 7 -2.61 -10.36 -3.56
C VAL A 7 -2.52 -10.11 -2.07
N TYR A 8 -1.63 -10.83 -1.41
CA TYR A 8 -1.42 -10.69 0.03
C TYR A 8 -0.02 -11.13 0.44
N SER A 9 0.58 -10.37 1.32
CA SER A 9 1.78 -10.74 2.07
C SER A 9 1.62 -10.32 3.52
N PRO A 10 2.03 -11.14 4.50
CA PRO A 10 1.94 -10.78 5.92
C PRO A 10 2.58 -9.44 6.27
N ASP A 11 3.64 -9.07 5.56
CA ASP A 11 4.36 -7.81 5.77
C ASP A 11 3.52 -6.57 5.40
N GLN A 12 2.41 -6.71 4.67
CA GLN A 12 1.44 -5.62 4.45
C GLN A 12 0.81 -5.13 5.78
N LEU A 13 0.82 -5.95 6.81
CA LEU A 13 0.36 -5.59 8.17
C LEU A 13 1.30 -4.61 8.88
N GLN A 14 2.51 -4.38 8.36
CA GLN A 14 3.46 -3.40 8.88
C GLN A 14 3.04 -1.94 8.60
N TYR A 15 2.13 -1.71 7.67
CA TYR A 15 1.50 -0.40 7.48
C TYR A 15 0.53 -0.15 8.64
N LYS A 16 1.06 0.34 9.74
CA LYS A 16 0.35 0.49 11.00
C LYS A 16 0.82 1.73 11.73
N PHE A 17 -0.09 2.62 12.07
CA PHE A 17 0.22 3.84 12.80
C PHE A 17 0.36 3.58 14.32
N SER A 18 -0.64 2.96 14.92
CA SER A 18 -0.66 2.53 16.33
C SER A 18 -1.77 1.53 16.58
N ASP A 19 -1.80 0.95 17.79
CA ASP A 19 -2.87 0.01 18.17
C ASP A 19 -4.24 0.68 18.32
N THR A 20 -4.27 1.99 18.59
CA THR A 20 -5.49 2.76 18.82
C THR A 20 -5.93 3.60 17.63
N HIS A 21 -5.13 3.65 16.56
CA HIS A 21 -5.46 4.41 15.36
C HIS A 21 -6.66 3.75 14.63
N PRO A 22 -7.61 4.54 14.08
CA PRO A 22 -8.78 4.00 13.39
C PRO A 22 -8.44 3.16 12.17
N PHE A 23 -7.35 3.48 11.47
CA PHE A 23 -6.84 2.65 10.38
C PHE A 23 -6.13 1.42 10.95
N ASN A 24 -6.80 0.26 10.91
CA ASN A 24 -6.33 -0.97 11.54
C ASN A 24 -6.33 -2.13 10.53
N HIS A 25 -5.20 -2.81 10.42
CA HIS A 25 -5.02 -3.96 9.53
C HIS A 25 -5.69 -5.26 10.01
N LYS A 26 -6.30 -5.31 11.18
CA LYS A 26 -7.15 -6.44 11.58
C LYS A 26 -8.24 -6.71 10.56
N ARG A 27 -8.73 -5.68 9.86
CA ARG A 27 -9.69 -5.82 8.77
C ARG A 27 -9.19 -6.75 7.66
N LEU A 28 -7.90 -6.74 7.36
CA LEU A 28 -7.28 -7.60 6.35
C LEU A 28 -7.31 -9.07 6.80
N THR A 29 -6.79 -9.34 7.99
CA THR A 29 -6.73 -10.68 8.58
C THR A 29 -8.13 -11.26 8.77
N LEU A 30 -9.05 -10.48 9.33
CA LEU A 30 -10.43 -10.92 9.56
C LEU A 30 -11.16 -11.20 8.24
N THR A 31 -10.95 -10.39 7.22
CA THR A 31 -11.55 -10.62 5.90
C THR A 31 -11.01 -11.90 5.27
N MET A 32 -9.70 -12.12 5.32
CA MET A 32 -9.09 -13.35 4.80
C MET A 32 -9.57 -14.59 5.54
N ASP A 33 -9.65 -14.54 6.87
CA ASP A 33 -10.15 -15.64 7.69
C ASP A 33 -11.61 -15.96 7.36
N LEU A 34 -12.44 -14.94 7.22
CA LEU A 34 -13.82 -15.10 6.79
C LEU A 34 -13.91 -15.77 5.42
N LEU A 35 -13.17 -15.26 4.43
CA LEU A 35 -13.18 -15.81 3.06
C LEU A 35 -12.71 -17.26 3.02
N ARG A 36 -11.69 -17.62 3.81
CA ARG A 36 -11.24 -19.02 3.93
C ARG A 36 -12.31 -19.90 4.57
N ASN A 37 -12.93 -19.43 5.65
CA ASN A 37 -13.94 -20.20 6.38
C ASN A 37 -15.20 -20.49 5.55
N ILE A 38 -15.58 -19.60 4.65
CA ILE A 38 -16.74 -19.83 3.75
C ILE A 38 -16.34 -20.50 2.42
N GLY A 39 -15.07 -20.89 2.26
CA GLY A 39 -14.58 -21.51 1.03
C GLY A 39 -14.45 -20.57 -0.17
N GLY A 40 -14.46 -19.25 0.06
CA GLY A 40 -14.31 -18.23 -0.97
C GLY A 40 -12.86 -17.90 -1.33
N LEU A 41 -11.91 -18.36 -0.55
CA LEU A 41 -10.47 -18.16 -0.77
C LEU A 41 -9.70 -19.42 -0.38
N SER A 42 -8.89 -19.93 -1.28
CA SER A 42 -7.90 -20.98 -1.02
C SER A 42 -6.48 -20.42 -1.02
N ASP A 43 -5.54 -21.14 -0.44
CA ASP A 43 -4.12 -20.73 -0.45
C ASP A 43 -3.55 -20.66 -1.88
N ASP A 44 -4.07 -21.47 -2.80
CA ASP A 44 -3.70 -21.46 -4.20
C ASP A 44 -4.12 -20.18 -4.95
N ASP A 45 -5.08 -19.42 -4.40
CA ASP A 45 -5.54 -18.16 -4.97
C ASP A 45 -4.70 -16.97 -4.49
N ILE A 46 -3.89 -17.17 -3.45
CA ILE A 46 -3.06 -16.13 -2.86
C ILE A 46 -1.75 -16.01 -3.64
N VAL A 47 -1.41 -14.79 -4.03
CA VAL A 47 -0.14 -14.43 -4.64
C VAL A 47 0.57 -13.39 -3.78
N PRO A 48 1.91 -13.44 -3.63
CA PRO A 48 2.63 -12.49 -2.81
C PRO A 48 2.60 -11.09 -3.41
N ALA A 49 2.55 -10.08 -2.55
CA ALA A 49 2.79 -8.70 -2.96
C ALA A 49 4.28 -8.52 -3.27
N ARG A 50 4.61 -7.71 -4.27
CA ARG A 50 5.97 -7.22 -4.50
C ARG A 50 6.13 -5.81 -3.92
N ILE A 51 7.34 -5.39 -3.71
CA ILE A 51 7.64 -4.01 -3.32
C ILE A 51 7.68 -3.16 -4.60
N ALA A 52 6.98 -2.03 -4.60
CA ALA A 52 7.10 -1.05 -5.68
C ALA A 52 8.47 -0.35 -5.60
N THR A 53 9.08 -0.08 -6.74
CA THR A 53 10.31 0.70 -6.80
C THR A 53 10.03 2.19 -6.61
N ASP A 54 11.06 2.97 -6.27
CA ASP A 54 10.92 4.42 -6.16
C ASP A 54 10.50 5.06 -7.49
N GLU A 55 11.00 4.53 -8.60
CA GLU A 55 10.65 4.98 -9.95
C GLU A 55 9.16 4.74 -10.25
N GLU A 56 8.64 3.58 -9.86
CA GLU A 56 7.20 3.28 -10.01
C GLU A 56 6.35 4.22 -9.15
N ILE A 57 6.74 4.44 -7.89
CA ILE A 57 6.02 5.37 -7.00
C ILE A 57 6.10 6.80 -7.54
N ALA A 58 7.24 7.20 -8.13
CA ALA A 58 7.45 8.52 -8.71
C ALA A 58 6.59 8.80 -9.96
N LEU A 59 5.94 7.79 -10.54
CA LEU A 59 4.94 8.02 -11.59
C LEU A 59 3.79 8.94 -11.11
N ALA A 60 3.44 8.86 -9.82
CA ALA A 60 2.35 9.66 -9.25
C ALA A 60 2.79 10.57 -8.09
N HIS A 61 3.97 10.39 -7.54
CA HIS A 61 4.48 11.15 -6.40
C HIS A 61 5.78 11.89 -6.71
N ASP A 62 6.00 13.02 -6.04
CA ASP A 62 7.24 13.77 -6.17
C ASP A 62 8.40 13.00 -5.52
N PRO A 63 9.56 12.90 -6.17
CA PRO A 63 10.74 12.24 -5.61
C PRO A 63 11.18 12.84 -4.26
N GLN A 64 11.03 14.15 -4.08
CA GLN A 64 11.32 14.81 -2.81
C GLN A 64 10.39 14.31 -1.70
N TYR A 65 9.11 14.09 -2.00
CA TYR A 65 8.16 13.54 -1.02
C TYR A 65 8.52 12.10 -0.65
N ILE A 66 8.91 11.28 -1.62
CA ILE A 66 9.37 9.90 -1.36
C ILE A 66 10.55 9.91 -0.39
N GLU A 67 11.52 10.80 -0.60
CA GLU A 67 12.68 10.95 0.30
C GLU A 67 12.27 11.39 1.72
N ILE A 68 11.32 12.28 1.85
CA ILE A 68 10.76 12.71 3.14
C ILE A 68 10.10 11.52 3.87
N VAL A 69 9.34 10.69 3.16
CA VAL A 69 8.71 9.48 3.74
C VAL A 69 9.78 8.50 4.25
N LYS A 70 10.86 8.28 3.50
CA LYS A 70 11.99 7.44 3.92
C LYS A 70 12.63 7.96 5.21
N ARG A 71 12.97 9.23 5.24
CA ARG A 71 13.58 9.87 6.41
C ARG A 71 12.67 9.83 7.63
N ALA A 72 11.37 10.03 7.44
CA ALA A 72 10.37 9.89 8.50
C ALA A 72 10.35 8.46 9.08
N GLY A 73 10.37 7.46 8.21
CA GLY A 73 10.42 6.05 8.60
C GLY A 73 11.71 5.62 9.32
N HIS A 74 12.81 6.33 9.07
CA HIS A 74 14.10 6.12 9.74
C HIS A 74 14.25 6.92 11.04
N GLY A 75 13.22 7.71 11.42
CA GLY A 75 13.28 8.54 12.64
C GLY A 75 14.16 9.78 12.51
N GLU A 76 14.43 10.22 11.29
CA GLU A 76 15.31 11.37 10.99
C GLU A 76 14.56 12.71 10.97
N LEU A 77 13.24 12.68 11.11
CA LEU A 77 12.38 13.87 11.09
C LEU A 77 11.59 13.99 12.38
N THR A 78 11.41 15.25 12.83
CA THR A 78 10.42 15.55 13.86
C THR A 78 9.02 15.65 13.24
N PRO A 79 7.93 15.51 14.03
CA PRO A 79 6.57 15.72 13.54
C PRO A 79 6.39 17.07 12.84
N GLN A 80 7.00 18.14 13.38
CA GLN A 80 6.93 19.49 12.82
C GLN A 80 7.57 19.57 11.42
N GLN A 81 8.63 18.81 11.19
CA GLN A 81 9.28 18.73 9.87
C GLN A 81 8.47 17.93 8.86
N GLY A 82 7.68 16.95 9.31
CA GLY A 82 6.81 16.14 8.48
C GLY A 82 5.47 16.80 8.15
N GLU A 83 5.00 17.72 9.01
CA GLU A 83 3.68 18.34 8.90
C GLU A 83 3.36 18.96 7.52
N PRO A 84 4.28 19.72 6.86
CA PRO A 84 4.03 20.24 5.51
C PRO A 84 3.74 19.15 4.47
N TYR A 85 4.19 17.93 4.74
CA TYR A 85 3.99 16.74 3.89
C TYR A 85 2.85 15.84 4.40
N GLY A 86 2.05 16.32 5.36
CA GLY A 86 0.94 15.56 5.95
C GLY A 86 1.37 14.36 6.81
N ILE A 87 2.65 14.30 7.22
CA ILE A 87 3.24 13.21 8.01
C ILE A 87 3.52 13.72 9.43
N GLY A 88 3.32 12.88 10.43
CA GLY A 88 3.50 13.25 11.83
C GLY A 88 2.29 14.00 12.41
N THR A 89 1.15 13.93 11.73
CA THR A 89 -0.15 14.45 12.16
C THR A 89 -0.92 13.37 12.94
N GLU A 90 -2.06 13.73 13.54
CA GLU A 90 -2.96 12.75 14.18
C GLU A 90 -3.49 11.74 13.16
N ASP A 91 -3.81 12.20 11.93
CA ASP A 91 -4.34 11.35 10.86
C ASP A 91 -3.28 10.40 10.29
N THR A 92 -2.06 10.89 10.14
CA THR A 92 -0.96 10.12 9.53
C THR A 92 0.31 10.26 10.37
N PRO A 93 0.35 9.62 11.56
CA PRO A 93 1.54 9.60 12.41
C PRO A 93 2.73 8.95 11.70
N MET A 94 3.94 9.30 12.12
CA MET A 94 5.15 8.60 11.69
C MET A 94 5.22 7.22 12.34
N PHE A 95 5.70 6.23 11.59
CA PHE A 95 6.00 4.91 12.12
C PHE A 95 7.24 4.33 11.45
N PRO A 96 7.96 3.40 12.11
CA PRO A 96 9.19 2.82 11.57
C PRO A 96 8.95 2.13 10.22
N ASN A 97 9.87 2.33 9.27
CA ASN A 97 9.84 1.73 7.93
C ASN A 97 8.57 2.07 7.14
N MET A 98 8.03 3.28 7.34
CA MET A 98 6.79 3.68 6.70
C MET A 98 6.88 3.74 5.17
N HIS A 99 8.07 4.01 4.61
CA HIS A 99 8.29 3.94 3.17
C HIS A 99 8.15 2.51 2.66
N GLU A 100 8.87 1.57 3.27
CA GLU A 100 8.89 0.16 2.87
C GLU A 100 7.49 -0.47 3.00
N ALA A 101 6.79 -0.20 4.10
CA ALA A 101 5.42 -0.65 4.30
C ALA A 101 4.47 -0.09 3.24
N SER A 102 4.60 1.20 2.92
CA SER A 102 3.77 1.86 1.91
C SER A 102 4.10 1.36 0.49
N ALA A 103 5.38 1.17 0.18
CA ALA A 103 5.84 0.63 -1.10
C ALA A 103 5.35 -0.80 -1.33
N LEU A 104 5.21 -1.59 -0.27
CA LEU A 104 4.63 -2.94 -0.35
C LEU A 104 3.13 -2.89 -0.67
N LEU A 105 2.36 -1.95 -0.13
CA LEU A 105 0.95 -1.77 -0.49
C LEU A 105 0.78 -1.33 -1.94
N VAL A 106 1.59 -0.37 -2.40
CA VAL A 106 1.61 0.05 -3.81
C VAL A 106 1.99 -1.14 -4.70
N GLY A 107 3.06 -1.84 -4.36
CA GLY A 107 3.54 -3.01 -5.10
C GLY A 107 2.51 -4.14 -5.15
N GLY A 108 1.68 -4.31 -4.11
CA GLY A 108 0.55 -5.23 -4.13
C GLY A 108 -0.47 -4.88 -5.20
N THR A 109 -0.78 -3.60 -5.37
CA THR A 109 -1.68 -3.13 -6.44
C THR A 109 -1.04 -3.30 -7.82
N LEU A 110 0.25 -3.00 -7.97
CA LEU A 110 0.97 -3.24 -9.23
C LEU A 110 1.06 -4.73 -9.55
N GLN A 111 1.25 -5.60 -8.56
CA GLN A 111 1.21 -7.05 -8.74
C GLN A 111 -0.15 -7.52 -9.26
N ALA A 112 -1.24 -6.94 -8.74
CA ALA A 112 -2.58 -7.21 -9.24
C ALA A 112 -2.74 -6.78 -10.71
N VAL A 113 -2.22 -5.61 -11.07
CA VAL A 113 -2.18 -5.12 -12.46
C VAL A 113 -1.40 -6.08 -13.36
N ASP A 114 -0.18 -6.48 -12.96
CA ASP A 114 0.66 -7.39 -13.73
C ASP A 114 -0.06 -8.71 -14.03
N TYR A 115 -0.73 -9.31 -13.04
CA TYR A 115 -1.46 -10.56 -13.23
C TYR A 115 -2.58 -10.45 -14.26
N VAL A 116 -3.31 -9.33 -14.27
CA VAL A 116 -4.40 -9.12 -15.23
C VAL A 116 -3.86 -8.76 -16.61
N MET A 117 -2.91 -7.83 -16.69
CA MET A 117 -2.36 -7.36 -17.97
C MET A 117 -1.58 -8.44 -18.72
N GLU A 118 -0.89 -9.33 -17.99
CA GLU A 118 -0.16 -10.46 -18.56
C GLU A 118 -1.07 -11.68 -18.84
N GLY A 119 -2.36 -11.59 -18.58
CA GLY A 119 -3.31 -12.69 -18.79
C GLY A 119 -3.14 -13.88 -17.84
N LYS A 120 -2.48 -13.70 -16.71
CA LYS A 120 -2.30 -14.73 -15.68
C LYS A 120 -3.56 -14.96 -14.85
N ALA A 121 -4.37 -13.91 -14.70
CA ALA A 121 -5.68 -13.95 -14.03
C ALA A 121 -6.69 -13.04 -14.74
N GLN A 122 -7.97 -13.38 -14.65
CA GLN A 122 -9.05 -12.52 -15.14
C GLN A 122 -9.35 -11.36 -14.18
N HIS A 123 -9.19 -11.62 -12.88
CA HIS A 123 -9.42 -10.67 -11.81
C HIS A 123 -8.30 -10.75 -10.79
N ALA A 124 -7.97 -9.62 -10.18
CA ALA A 124 -7.00 -9.57 -9.09
C ALA A 124 -7.47 -8.56 -8.04
N LEU A 125 -7.28 -8.89 -6.76
CA LEU A 125 -7.66 -8.05 -5.63
C LEU A 125 -6.46 -7.85 -4.71
N ASN A 126 -6.14 -6.59 -4.40
CA ASN A 126 -5.24 -6.22 -3.32
C ASN A 126 -6.03 -5.45 -2.24
N LEU A 127 -6.44 -6.13 -1.18
CA LEU A 127 -7.24 -5.54 -0.11
C LEU A 127 -6.45 -4.53 0.73
N GLY A 128 -5.12 -4.62 0.73
CA GLY A 128 -4.23 -3.64 1.38
C GLY A 128 -4.12 -2.30 0.65
N GLY A 129 -4.56 -2.24 -0.63
CA GLY A 129 -4.57 -1.03 -1.43
C GLY A 129 -5.80 -0.14 -1.21
N GLY A 130 -6.03 0.78 -2.15
CA GLY A 130 -7.13 1.74 -2.10
C GLY A 130 -6.80 2.99 -1.30
N LEU A 131 -5.55 3.36 -1.20
CA LEU A 131 -5.06 4.53 -0.46
C LEU A 131 -5.21 5.81 -1.28
N HIS A 132 -6.44 6.15 -1.62
CA HIS A 132 -6.79 7.17 -2.61
C HIS A 132 -6.76 8.62 -2.09
N HIS A 133 -6.53 8.84 -0.79
CA HIS A 133 -6.43 10.19 -0.22
C HIS A 133 -5.02 10.81 -0.34
N GLY A 134 -4.01 10.02 -0.69
CA GLY A 134 -2.65 10.53 -0.90
C GLY A 134 -2.57 11.50 -2.08
N PHE A 135 -1.92 12.64 -1.86
CA PHE A 135 -1.61 13.63 -2.88
C PHE A 135 -0.22 13.38 -3.49
N ARG A 136 0.09 14.07 -4.58
CA ARG A 136 1.39 13.97 -5.25
C ARG A 136 2.57 14.22 -4.31
N GLY A 137 2.49 15.24 -3.47
CA GLY A 137 3.57 15.68 -2.59
C GLY A 137 3.26 15.61 -1.10
N ARG A 138 2.16 14.94 -0.68
CA ARG A 138 1.82 14.84 0.74
C ARG A 138 0.86 13.71 1.05
N ALA A 139 0.97 13.18 2.27
CA ALA A 139 0.01 12.24 2.85
C ALA A 139 -1.29 12.93 3.24
N SER A 140 -2.39 12.18 3.26
CA SER A 140 -3.70 12.63 3.73
C SER A 140 -4.58 11.41 4.03
N GLY A 141 -5.51 11.54 4.97
CA GLY A 141 -6.55 10.54 5.23
C GLY A 141 -6.00 9.13 5.41
N PHE A 142 -4.93 8.97 6.19
CA PHE A 142 -4.25 7.70 6.45
C PHE A 142 -3.45 7.14 5.25
N CYS A 143 -3.41 7.86 4.13
CA CYS A 143 -2.79 7.41 2.88
C CYS A 143 -1.47 8.14 2.64
N ILE A 144 -0.36 7.37 2.63
CA ILE A 144 0.98 7.89 2.35
C ILE A 144 1.19 7.95 0.85
N TYR A 145 1.10 6.80 0.16
CA TYR A 145 1.16 6.73 -1.30
C TYR A 145 -0.19 6.32 -1.88
N ASN A 146 -0.57 6.94 -2.97
CA ASN A 146 -1.79 6.65 -3.72
C ASN A 146 -1.54 5.53 -4.72
N ASP A 147 -1.75 4.30 -4.28
CA ASP A 147 -1.51 3.10 -5.09
C ASP A 147 -2.37 3.07 -6.36
N SER A 148 -3.60 3.56 -6.29
CA SER A 148 -4.49 3.62 -7.46
C SER A 148 -3.97 4.57 -8.54
N SER A 149 -3.47 5.76 -8.14
CA SER A 149 -2.88 6.72 -9.07
C SER A 149 -1.58 6.19 -9.68
N VAL A 150 -0.74 5.52 -8.88
CA VAL A 150 0.48 4.86 -9.38
C VAL A 150 0.12 3.79 -10.40
N ALA A 151 -0.86 2.92 -10.09
CA ALA A 151 -1.29 1.85 -10.97
C ALA A 151 -1.85 2.36 -12.31
N ILE A 152 -2.64 3.44 -12.29
CA ILE A 152 -3.15 4.06 -13.52
C ILE A 152 -2.00 4.56 -14.39
N LYS A 153 -1.02 5.24 -13.81
CA LYS A 153 0.16 5.70 -14.55
C LYS A 153 1.00 4.54 -15.10
N TYR A 154 1.20 3.52 -14.28
CA TYR A 154 1.93 2.32 -14.66
C TYR A 154 1.30 1.59 -15.87
N ILE A 155 -0.04 1.53 -15.95
CA ILE A 155 -0.73 0.94 -17.11
C ILE A 155 -0.59 1.81 -18.38
N GLN A 156 -0.41 3.12 -18.22
CA GLN A 156 -0.33 4.07 -19.33
C GLN A 156 1.05 4.13 -20.00
N GLU A 157 2.09 3.60 -19.35
CA GLU A 157 3.44 3.47 -19.91
C GLU A 157 3.62 2.22 -20.78
#